data_1fcea96319a189a5384c43292e178d64
#
_entry.id   1fcea96319a189a5384c43292e178d64
#
_cell.length_a   1.000
_cell.length_b   1.000
_cell.length_c   1.000
_cell.angle_alpha   90.00
_cell.angle_beta   90.00
_cell.angle_gamma   90.00
#
_symmetry.space_group_name_H-M   'P 1'
#
loop_
_entity.id
_entity.type
_entity.pdbx_description
1 polymer ?
#
loop_
_entity_poly.entity_id
_entity_poly.type
_entity_poly.pdbx_seq_one_letter_code
_entity_poly.pdbx_strand_id
1 'polypeptide(L)'
;MSRVSFAGGVCVASLLDPLRVRSLMFRNRIVMPPMQSGRADFSGAVTRRLINFYVRRSGWVGLPIVEHAFVSAEGRIGPKQLGIYADSLIGSFRELVDAIHYVGAPAVVQISHAGAVANKKIIGATPVGPWASGKARMLEKAELYSILEAFVLAAGRAVDAGFDGVELHGAHGYLLNQFFTPLLNRRVDEFGGCLENRMRFPLSVVEKVRQGIGDRVLLYRLGADDLAPMGAQIEDAVEFAVKLEEAGVDILDVSGGMCGSEPKQLRGVQGYFVPQASRIKQAVGIPVIGVGGIVDAAFADGLVRDGLVDLVAVGRMLWRDSDWAKKAVEFLSL
;
A
#
# COMPACT_ATOMS: atom_id res chain seq x y z
N MET A 1 -13.64 16.77 -52.13
CA MET A 1 -12.84 15.75 -51.38
C MET A 1 -11.87 16.47 -50.47
N SER A 2 -12.31 16.78 -49.26
CA SER A 2 -11.49 17.46 -48.21
C SER A 2 -10.87 16.41 -47.34
N ARG A 3 -9.55 16.32 -47.36
CA ARG A 3 -8.74 15.48 -46.45
C ARG A 3 -8.82 16.08 -45.03
N VAL A 4 -9.49 15.42 -44.12
CA VAL A 4 -9.38 15.70 -42.69
C VAL A 4 -8.08 15.05 -42.20
N SER A 5 -7.10 15.89 -41.90
CA SER A 5 -5.84 15.50 -41.27
C SER A 5 -6.10 15.32 -39.79
N PHE A 6 -6.13 14.08 -39.28
CA PHE A 6 -6.04 13.81 -37.86
C PHE A 6 -4.57 13.97 -37.45
N ALA A 7 -4.21 15.09 -36.86
CA ALA A 7 -2.98 15.19 -36.08
C ALA A 7 -3.18 14.32 -34.84
N GLY A 8 -2.51 13.18 -34.77
CA GLY A 8 -2.49 12.30 -33.61
C GLY A 8 -1.69 12.94 -32.47
N GLY A 9 -2.29 13.87 -31.75
CA GLY A 9 -1.77 14.35 -30.49
C GLY A 9 -1.90 13.20 -29.48
N VAL A 10 -0.77 12.72 -28.95
CA VAL A 10 -0.74 11.84 -27.78
C VAL A 10 -1.41 12.62 -26.65
N CYS A 11 -2.59 12.16 -26.22
CA CYS A 11 -3.29 12.76 -25.08
C CYS A 11 -2.44 12.49 -23.83
N VAL A 12 -1.72 13.49 -23.36
CA VAL A 12 -0.87 13.39 -22.16
C VAL A 12 -1.78 13.38 -20.95
N ALA A 13 -1.73 12.30 -20.16
CA ALA A 13 -2.52 12.20 -18.95
C ALA A 13 -2.13 13.26 -17.93
N SER A 14 -3.09 13.76 -17.14
CA SER A 14 -2.88 14.71 -16.06
C SER A 14 -3.29 14.14 -14.69
N LEU A 15 -2.91 14.81 -13.62
CA LEU A 15 -3.30 14.43 -12.26
C LEU A 15 -4.82 14.45 -12.06
N LEU A 16 -5.54 15.26 -12.81
CA LEU A 16 -7.00 15.41 -12.71
C LEU A 16 -7.77 14.39 -13.56
N ASP A 17 -7.11 13.70 -14.49
CA ASP A 17 -7.78 12.73 -15.35
C ASP A 17 -8.26 11.51 -14.57
N PRO A 18 -9.45 10.99 -14.87
CA PRO A 18 -9.90 9.75 -14.26
C PRO A 18 -9.02 8.57 -14.68
N LEU A 19 -8.99 7.55 -13.84
CA LEU A 19 -8.33 6.28 -14.14
C LEU A 19 -9.26 5.12 -13.80
N ARG A 20 -9.44 4.20 -14.75
CA ARG A 20 -10.17 2.96 -14.52
C ARG A 20 -9.21 1.83 -14.18
N VAL A 21 -9.50 1.13 -13.09
CA VAL A 21 -8.82 -0.12 -12.72
C VAL A 21 -9.90 -1.16 -12.40
N ARG A 22 -9.96 -2.22 -13.17
CA ARG A 22 -11.08 -3.19 -13.12
C ARG A 22 -12.45 -2.49 -13.22
N SER A 23 -13.32 -2.72 -12.24
CA SER A 23 -14.63 -2.08 -12.14
C SER A 23 -14.61 -0.69 -11.51
N LEU A 24 -13.51 -0.29 -10.84
CA LEU A 24 -13.41 1.00 -10.18
C LEU A 24 -13.02 2.12 -11.15
N MET A 25 -13.63 3.29 -10.93
CA MET A 25 -13.27 4.53 -11.58
C MET A 25 -12.76 5.52 -10.52
N PHE A 26 -11.48 5.83 -10.56
CA PHE A 26 -10.91 6.92 -9.77
C PHE A 26 -11.19 8.25 -10.47
N ARG A 27 -11.75 9.22 -9.73
CA ARG A 27 -12.13 10.55 -10.29
C ARG A 27 -10.94 11.40 -10.72
N ASN A 28 -9.77 11.14 -10.16
CA ASN A 28 -8.48 11.75 -10.48
C ASN A 28 -7.35 10.80 -10.01
N ARG A 29 -6.11 11.20 -10.20
CA ARG A 29 -4.92 10.38 -9.91
C ARG A 29 -4.27 10.71 -8.56
N ILE A 30 -4.95 11.44 -7.68
CA ILE A 30 -4.49 11.75 -6.33
C ILE A 30 -4.83 10.58 -5.40
N VAL A 31 -3.81 10.06 -4.70
CA VAL A 31 -3.96 8.99 -3.72
C VAL A 31 -3.69 9.52 -2.31
N MET A 32 -4.58 9.20 -1.37
CA MET A 32 -4.28 9.31 0.05
C MET A 32 -3.66 7.98 0.50
N PRO A 33 -2.34 7.91 0.77
CA PRO A 33 -1.70 6.67 1.17
C PRO A 33 -2.11 6.25 2.59
N PRO A 34 -1.95 4.97 2.95
CA PRO A 34 -2.27 4.49 4.29
C PRO A 34 -1.33 5.08 5.34
N MET A 35 -1.88 5.89 6.24
CA MET A 35 -1.13 6.57 7.30
C MET A 35 -1.72 6.24 8.66
N GLN A 36 -0.98 5.53 9.50
CA GLN A 36 -1.44 5.14 10.84
C GLN A 36 -1.82 6.37 11.68
N SER A 37 -3.10 6.51 11.97
CA SER A 37 -3.63 7.69 12.66
C SER A 37 -3.66 7.57 14.19
N GLY A 38 -3.63 6.33 14.71
CA GLY A 38 -3.82 6.06 16.14
C GLY A 38 -5.22 6.43 16.63
N ARG A 39 -6.23 6.36 15.76
CA ARG A 39 -7.62 6.72 16.06
C ARG A 39 -8.56 5.52 16.19
N ALA A 40 -8.06 4.29 15.99
CA ALA A 40 -8.82 3.11 16.38
C ALA A 40 -8.98 3.02 17.90
N ASP A 41 -9.86 2.17 18.37
CA ASP A 41 -9.92 1.82 19.78
C ASP A 41 -8.83 0.80 20.17
N PHE A 42 -8.82 0.37 21.42
CA PHE A 42 -7.83 -0.58 21.92
C PHE A 42 -8.03 -2.01 21.39
N SER A 43 -9.23 -2.38 20.91
CA SER A 43 -9.50 -3.66 20.26
C SER A 43 -9.10 -3.65 18.78
N GLY A 44 -8.85 -2.48 18.21
CA GLY A 44 -8.60 -2.28 16.78
C GLY A 44 -9.87 -1.90 15.99
N ALA A 45 -11.00 -1.68 16.65
CA ALA A 45 -12.23 -1.26 15.99
C ALA A 45 -12.17 0.19 15.50
N VAL A 46 -12.90 0.45 14.42
CA VAL A 46 -13.09 1.79 13.87
C VAL A 46 -13.85 2.67 14.88
N THR A 47 -13.40 3.91 15.07
CA THR A 47 -14.05 4.90 15.92
C THR A 47 -14.64 6.03 15.09
N ARG A 48 -15.60 6.77 15.65
CA ARG A 48 -16.15 7.99 15.03
C ARG A 48 -15.06 9.02 14.65
N ARG A 49 -13.98 9.09 15.46
CA ARG A 49 -12.85 9.98 15.17
C ARG A 49 -12.09 9.56 13.92
N LEU A 50 -11.99 8.25 13.68
CA LEU A 50 -11.35 7.70 12.48
C LEU A 50 -12.24 7.94 11.26
N ILE A 51 -13.53 7.69 11.35
CA ILE A 51 -14.50 7.99 10.27
C ILE A 51 -14.39 9.45 9.85
N ASN A 52 -14.48 10.38 10.80
CA ASN A 52 -14.37 11.81 10.53
C ASN A 52 -13.01 12.20 9.89
N PHE A 53 -11.93 11.50 10.23
CA PHE A 53 -10.62 11.73 9.66
C PHE A 53 -10.60 11.38 8.16
N TYR A 54 -11.19 10.24 7.77
CA TYR A 54 -11.25 9.82 6.37
C TYR A 54 -12.27 10.64 5.57
N VAL A 55 -13.47 10.85 6.05
CA VAL A 55 -14.51 11.64 5.37
C VAL A 55 -14.02 13.01 4.93
N ARG A 56 -13.31 13.73 5.82
CA ARG A 56 -12.77 15.07 5.51
C ARG A 56 -11.73 15.07 4.37
N ARG A 57 -11.09 13.93 4.07
CA ARG A 57 -9.98 13.82 3.13
C ARG A 57 -10.35 13.12 1.84
N SER A 58 -11.35 12.24 1.88
CA SER A 58 -11.67 11.35 0.76
C SER A 58 -12.42 12.04 -0.37
N GLY A 59 -13.18 13.11 -0.10
CA GLY A 59 -14.08 13.71 -1.08
C GLY A 59 -13.42 14.28 -2.34
N TRP A 60 -12.11 14.57 -2.30
CA TRP A 60 -11.37 15.18 -3.41
C TRP A 60 -10.20 14.33 -3.92
N VAL A 61 -9.92 13.20 -3.30
CA VAL A 61 -8.91 12.25 -3.80
C VAL A 61 -9.56 11.18 -4.67
N GLY A 62 -8.80 10.65 -5.63
CA GLY A 62 -9.23 9.55 -6.48
C GLY A 62 -9.25 8.21 -5.75
N LEU A 63 -8.25 7.99 -4.87
CA LEU A 63 -8.10 6.73 -4.14
C LEU A 63 -7.63 7.00 -2.70
N PRO A 64 -8.52 6.97 -1.70
CA PRO A 64 -8.14 6.90 -0.30
C PRO A 64 -7.83 5.44 0.08
N ILE A 65 -6.63 5.21 0.65
CA ILE A 65 -6.25 3.92 1.22
C ILE A 65 -6.28 4.06 2.75
N VAL A 66 -7.14 3.27 3.38
CA VAL A 66 -7.28 3.24 4.83
C VAL A 66 -6.02 2.66 5.46
N GLU A 67 -5.60 3.24 6.58
CA GLU A 67 -4.40 2.86 7.34
C GLU A 67 -4.34 1.36 7.61
N HIS A 68 -3.12 0.84 7.77
CA HIS A 68 -2.87 -0.58 7.90
C HIS A 68 -3.55 -1.21 9.13
N ALA A 69 -4.39 -2.21 8.84
CA ALA A 69 -5.07 -3.03 9.83
C ALA A 69 -4.29 -4.34 10.06
N PHE A 70 -4.01 -4.70 11.32
CA PHE A 70 -3.30 -5.94 11.61
C PHE A 70 -4.23 -7.16 11.37
N VAL A 71 -3.66 -8.20 10.70
CA VAL A 71 -4.39 -9.42 10.32
C VAL A 71 -4.47 -10.46 11.45
N SER A 72 -3.56 -10.36 12.44
CA SER A 72 -3.48 -11.22 13.60
C SER A 72 -2.90 -10.46 14.80
N ALA A 73 -3.25 -10.87 16.02
CA ALA A 73 -2.87 -10.14 17.23
C ALA A 73 -1.35 -10.00 17.42
N GLU A 74 -0.59 -11.01 17.01
CA GLU A 74 0.88 -11.01 17.08
C GLU A 74 1.55 -10.10 16.04
N GLY A 75 0.80 -9.68 15.02
CA GLY A 75 1.26 -8.73 14.01
C GLY A 75 1.06 -7.25 14.36
N ARG A 76 0.66 -6.95 15.58
CA ARG A 76 0.30 -5.59 16.03
C ARG A 76 1.51 -4.75 16.43
N ILE A 77 1.50 -3.46 16.03
CA ILE A 77 2.60 -2.52 16.34
C ILE A 77 2.18 -1.42 17.33
N GLY A 78 0.93 -1.03 17.37
CA GLY A 78 0.45 0.10 18.18
C GLY A 78 -0.83 -0.18 18.98
N PRO A 79 -1.05 0.49 20.14
CA PRO A 79 -2.21 0.22 21.01
C PRO A 79 -3.55 0.65 20.39
N LYS A 80 -3.52 1.59 19.45
CA LYS A 80 -4.69 2.12 18.73
C LYS A 80 -4.53 1.97 17.21
N GLN A 81 -3.91 0.88 16.79
CA GLN A 81 -3.85 0.46 15.40
C GLN A 81 -5.15 -0.24 15.04
N LEU A 82 -5.66 -0.01 13.81
CA LEU A 82 -6.75 -0.78 13.25
C LEU A 82 -6.42 -2.28 13.22
N GLY A 83 -7.42 -3.11 13.49
CA GLY A 83 -7.33 -4.55 13.39
C GLY A 83 -8.48 -5.10 12.56
N ILE A 84 -8.19 -6.11 11.75
CA ILE A 84 -9.19 -6.82 10.92
C ILE A 84 -9.10 -8.34 11.14
N TYR A 85 -8.61 -8.73 12.31
CA TYR A 85 -8.31 -10.11 12.70
C TYR A 85 -9.53 -10.93 13.15
N ALA A 86 -10.70 -10.30 13.36
CA ALA A 86 -11.91 -10.95 13.88
C ALA A 86 -13.17 -10.43 13.18
N ASP A 87 -14.17 -11.29 13.00
CA ASP A 87 -15.45 -10.97 12.33
C ASP A 87 -16.25 -9.91 13.09
N SER A 88 -16.10 -9.84 14.42
CA SER A 88 -16.73 -8.83 15.27
C SER A 88 -16.35 -7.39 14.89
N LEU A 89 -15.28 -7.19 14.14
CA LEU A 89 -14.81 -5.88 13.68
C LEU A 89 -15.48 -5.42 12.38
N ILE A 90 -16.07 -6.33 11.59
CA ILE A 90 -16.66 -6.04 10.26
C ILE A 90 -17.67 -4.91 10.34
N GLY A 91 -18.56 -4.91 11.35
CA GLY A 91 -19.59 -3.87 11.49
C GLY A 91 -19.01 -2.46 11.58
N SER A 92 -17.93 -2.29 12.35
CA SER A 92 -17.27 -1.00 12.50
C SER A 92 -16.57 -0.52 11.22
N PHE A 93 -15.98 -1.45 10.45
CA PHE A 93 -15.41 -1.13 9.14
C PHE A 93 -16.48 -0.76 8.11
N ARG A 94 -17.66 -1.40 8.14
CA ARG A 94 -18.79 -1.05 7.27
C ARG A 94 -19.20 0.40 7.45
N GLU A 95 -19.32 0.87 8.70
CA GLU A 95 -19.61 2.29 8.97
C GLU A 95 -18.57 3.24 8.35
N LEU A 96 -17.29 2.86 8.35
CA LEU A 96 -16.22 3.64 7.72
C LEU A 96 -16.35 3.64 6.20
N VAL A 97 -16.58 2.47 5.60
CA VAL A 97 -16.75 2.30 4.15
C VAL A 97 -17.94 3.10 3.66
N ASP A 98 -19.10 2.96 4.31
CA ASP A 98 -20.31 3.70 3.96
C ASP A 98 -20.08 5.21 4.00
N ALA A 99 -19.34 5.69 4.99
CA ALA A 99 -19.02 7.11 5.12
C ALA A 99 -18.04 7.61 4.05
N ILE A 100 -17.08 6.78 3.60
CA ILE A 100 -16.18 7.10 2.49
C ILE A 100 -16.96 7.10 1.16
N HIS A 101 -17.80 6.09 0.94
CA HIS A 101 -18.67 6.03 -0.24
C HIS A 101 -19.65 7.20 -0.30
N TYR A 102 -20.20 7.64 0.83
CA TYR A 102 -21.12 8.79 0.90
C TYR A 102 -20.49 10.08 0.34
N VAL A 103 -19.18 10.28 0.51
CA VAL A 103 -18.47 11.42 -0.10
C VAL A 103 -17.98 11.12 -1.54
N GLY A 104 -18.42 10.00 -2.10
CA GLY A 104 -18.22 9.60 -3.49
C GLY A 104 -16.81 9.09 -3.80
N ALA A 105 -16.04 8.62 -2.83
CA ALA A 105 -14.72 8.02 -3.05
C ALA A 105 -14.79 6.49 -2.93
N PRO A 106 -13.95 5.72 -3.66
CA PRO A 106 -13.78 4.30 -3.40
C PRO A 106 -13.09 4.10 -2.04
N ALA A 107 -13.24 2.92 -1.44
CA ALA A 107 -12.61 2.57 -0.18
C ALA A 107 -11.69 1.35 -0.36
N VAL A 108 -10.39 1.52 -0.09
CA VAL A 108 -9.39 0.44 -0.03
C VAL A 108 -8.80 0.41 1.37
N VAL A 109 -8.53 -0.77 1.92
CA VAL A 109 -7.86 -0.91 3.22
C VAL A 109 -6.52 -1.60 3.07
N GLN A 110 -5.48 -1.07 3.71
CA GLN A 110 -4.20 -1.77 3.82
C GLN A 110 -4.26 -2.80 4.95
N ILE A 111 -3.85 -4.04 4.68
CA ILE A 111 -3.73 -5.10 5.67
C ILE A 111 -2.26 -5.47 5.88
N SER A 112 -1.89 -5.76 7.13
CA SER A 112 -0.49 -5.91 7.49
C SER A 112 -0.25 -6.89 8.65
N HIS A 113 0.98 -7.39 8.71
CA HIS A 113 1.55 -8.06 9.86
C HIS A 113 2.93 -7.46 10.14
N ALA A 114 3.17 -6.96 11.36
CA ALA A 114 4.39 -6.24 11.66
C ALA A 114 5.65 -7.14 11.69
N GLY A 115 5.47 -8.44 11.83
CA GLY A 115 6.60 -9.36 11.85
C GLY A 115 7.55 -9.07 13.01
N ALA A 116 8.85 -9.04 12.74
CA ALA A 116 9.90 -8.80 13.73
C ALA A 116 9.84 -7.44 14.44
N VAL A 117 9.12 -6.46 13.87
CA VAL A 117 8.93 -5.13 14.47
C VAL A 117 7.65 -5.00 15.28
N ALA A 118 6.87 -6.10 15.45
CA ALA A 118 5.71 -6.10 16.32
C ALA A 118 6.06 -5.66 17.74
N ASN A 119 5.15 -4.96 18.40
CA ASN A 119 5.41 -4.41 19.73
C ASN A 119 5.22 -5.47 20.82
N LYS A 120 6.34 -6.03 21.32
CA LYS A 120 6.35 -7.09 22.33
C LYS A 120 5.46 -6.79 23.54
N LYS A 121 5.41 -5.55 24.01
CA LYS A 121 4.60 -5.16 25.18
C LYS A 121 3.09 -5.21 24.89
N ILE A 122 2.71 -4.96 23.63
CA ILE A 122 1.31 -4.95 23.19
C ILE A 122 0.82 -6.36 22.88
N ILE A 123 1.65 -7.15 22.19
CA ILE A 123 1.28 -8.51 21.79
C ILE A 123 1.45 -9.54 22.92
N GLY A 124 2.17 -9.20 23.99
CA GLY A 124 2.41 -10.10 25.13
C GLY A 124 3.30 -11.31 24.80
N ALA A 125 3.93 -11.34 23.62
CA ALA A 125 4.73 -12.45 23.11
C ALA A 125 6.02 -11.97 22.43
N THR A 126 6.91 -12.91 22.11
CA THR A 126 8.09 -12.59 21.29
C THR A 126 7.68 -12.36 19.85
N PRO A 127 8.01 -11.22 19.20
CA PRO A 127 7.78 -10.99 17.80
C PRO A 127 8.35 -12.11 16.93
N VAL A 128 7.78 -12.27 15.74
CA VAL A 128 8.16 -13.31 14.78
C VAL A 128 8.65 -12.70 13.48
N GLY A 129 9.55 -13.37 12.77
CA GLY A 129 10.04 -12.90 11.48
C GLY A 129 10.63 -14.02 10.64
N PRO A 130 11.13 -13.73 9.43
CA PRO A 130 11.73 -14.75 8.58
C PRO A 130 12.99 -15.36 9.20
N TRP A 131 13.68 -14.63 10.08
CA TRP A 131 14.89 -15.05 10.77
C TRP A 131 14.92 -14.59 12.22
N ALA A 132 15.62 -15.36 13.07
CA ALA A 132 15.83 -14.96 14.46
C ALA A 132 16.75 -13.73 14.51
N SER A 133 16.28 -12.68 15.15
CA SER A 133 17.08 -11.50 15.49
C SER A 133 17.00 -11.27 17.00
N GLY A 134 17.84 -10.43 17.58
CA GLY A 134 17.87 -10.26 19.04
C GLY A 134 16.52 -9.92 19.71
N LYS A 135 15.48 -9.60 18.95
CA LYS A 135 14.13 -9.25 19.43
C LYS A 135 13.02 -10.17 18.90
N ALA A 136 13.28 -10.93 17.86
CA ALA A 136 12.28 -11.78 17.21
C ALA A 136 12.80 -13.22 17.07
N ARG A 137 11.90 -14.19 17.13
CA ARG A 137 12.19 -15.58 16.76
C ARG A 137 11.87 -15.83 15.28
N MET A 138 12.49 -16.84 14.72
CA MET A 138 12.18 -17.32 13.37
C MET A 138 10.81 -17.99 13.35
N LEU A 139 10.05 -17.74 12.29
CA LEU A 139 8.80 -18.45 11.97
C LEU A 139 9.09 -19.87 11.50
N GLU A 140 8.39 -20.83 12.08
CA GLU A 140 8.32 -22.19 11.58
C GLU A 140 7.46 -22.25 10.31
N LYS A 141 7.67 -23.26 9.45
CA LYS A 141 6.88 -23.41 8.20
C LYS A 141 5.38 -23.48 8.44
N ALA A 142 4.94 -24.20 9.46
CA ALA A 142 3.52 -24.28 9.80
C ALA A 142 2.92 -22.91 10.17
N GLU A 143 3.69 -22.04 10.83
CA GLU A 143 3.25 -20.71 11.20
C GLU A 143 3.12 -19.77 9.97
N LEU A 144 3.93 -20.00 8.92
CA LEU A 144 3.80 -19.27 7.66
C LEU A 144 2.42 -19.50 7.03
N TYR A 145 1.93 -20.75 7.04
CA TYR A 145 0.58 -21.07 6.55
C TYR A 145 -0.51 -20.42 7.41
N SER A 146 -0.34 -20.39 8.73
CA SER A 146 -1.29 -19.72 9.63
C SER A 146 -1.35 -18.19 9.38
N ILE A 147 -0.21 -17.57 9.14
CA ILE A 147 -0.16 -16.13 8.82
C ILE A 147 -0.75 -15.86 7.43
N LEU A 148 -0.45 -16.70 6.45
CA LEU A 148 -1.05 -16.62 5.12
C LEU A 148 -2.58 -16.67 5.23
N GLU A 149 -3.13 -17.64 5.97
CA GLU A 149 -4.57 -17.75 6.22
C GLU A 149 -5.14 -16.52 6.92
N ALA A 150 -4.41 -15.93 7.87
CA ALA A 150 -4.81 -14.69 8.53
C ALA A 150 -4.93 -13.51 7.53
N PHE A 151 -4.05 -13.42 6.52
CA PHE A 151 -4.18 -12.43 5.43
C PHE A 151 -5.42 -12.69 4.57
N VAL A 152 -5.69 -13.95 4.22
CA VAL A 152 -6.87 -14.34 3.42
C VAL A 152 -8.16 -14.00 4.16
N LEU A 153 -8.27 -14.39 5.42
CA LEU A 153 -9.44 -14.10 6.26
C LEU A 153 -9.62 -12.58 6.46
N ALA A 154 -8.54 -11.84 6.66
CA ALA A 154 -8.57 -10.39 6.78
C ALA A 154 -9.08 -9.73 5.50
N ALA A 155 -8.62 -10.18 4.34
CA ALA A 155 -9.09 -9.70 3.04
C ALA A 155 -10.57 -10.04 2.80
N GLY A 156 -11.02 -11.24 3.18
CA GLY A 156 -12.44 -11.62 3.16
C GLY A 156 -13.30 -10.69 4.02
N ARG A 157 -12.87 -10.39 5.26
CA ARG A 157 -13.56 -9.42 6.13
C ARG A 157 -13.61 -8.02 5.55
N ALA A 158 -12.57 -7.59 4.83
CA ALA A 158 -12.60 -6.31 4.12
C ALA A 158 -13.68 -6.29 3.03
N VAL A 159 -13.81 -7.39 2.26
CA VAL A 159 -14.89 -7.54 1.26
C VAL A 159 -16.26 -7.54 1.94
N ASP A 160 -16.44 -8.27 3.04
CA ASP A 160 -17.69 -8.34 3.80
C ASP A 160 -18.07 -6.98 4.44
N ALA A 161 -17.08 -6.17 4.76
CA ALA A 161 -17.29 -4.80 5.23
C ALA A 161 -17.66 -3.82 4.09
N GLY A 162 -17.52 -4.22 2.82
CA GLY A 162 -17.87 -3.42 1.66
C GLY A 162 -16.71 -2.68 0.99
N PHE A 163 -15.45 -2.94 1.37
CA PHE A 163 -14.31 -2.33 0.70
C PHE A 163 -14.25 -2.71 -0.79
N ASP A 164 -13.85 -1.76 -1.63
CA ASP A 164 -13.68 -1.94 -3.07
C ASP A 164 -12.37 -2.63 -3.42
N GLY A 165 -11.43 -2.68 -2.48
CA GLY A 165 -10.14 -3.31 -2.66
C GLY A 165 -9.36 -3.47 -1.36
N VAL A 166 -8.25 -4.20 -1.47
CA VAL A 166 -7.31 -4.48 -0.38
C VAL A 166 -5.90 -4.16 -0.85
N GLU A 167 -5.09 -3.56 0.01
CA GLU A 167 -3.66 -3.37 -0.20
C GLU A 167 -2.86 -4.25 0.76
N LEU A 168 -1.94 -5.05 0.23
CA LEU A 168 -0.99 -5.84 1.00
C LEU A 168 0.24 -5.00 1.35
N HIS A 169 0.59 -4.93 2.64
CA HIS A 169 1.73 -4.13 3.09
C HIS A 169 3.05 -4.88 2.99
N GLY A 170 3.75 -4.74 1.87
CA GLY A 170 5.07 -5.31 1.58
C GLY A 170 6.22 -4.30 1.60
N ALA A 171 6.16 -3.30 2.51
CA ALA A 171 7.14 -2.23 2.61
C ALA A 171 7.51 -1.93 4.08
N HIS A 172 8.41 -0.97 4.31
CA HIS A 172 8.73 -0.34 5.60
C HIS A 172 9.18 -1.29 6.72
N GLY A 173 9.76 -2.44 6.35
CA GLY A 173 10.22 -3.43 7.32
C GLY A 173 9.11 -4.24 7.98
N TYR A 174 7.88 -4.28 7.41
CA TYR A 174 6.84 -5.19 7.84
C TYR A 174 7.04 -6.60 7.28
N LEU A 175 6.28 -7.58 7.73
CA LEU A 175 6.57 -9.01 7.53
C LEU A 175 6.83 -9.39 6.07
N LEU A 176 5.99 -8.98 5.13
CA LEU A 176 6.18 -9.32 3.71
C LEU A 176 7.47 -8.70 3.15
N ASN A 177 7.80 -7.46 3.55
CA ASN A 177 9.08 -6.83 3.20
C ASN A 177 10.27 -7.53 3.91
N GLN A 178 10.09 -8.01 5.15
CA GLN A 178 11.13 -8.76 5.86
C GLN A 178 11.50 -10.06 5.13
N PHE A 179 10.53 -10.72 4.48
CA PHE A 179 10.81 -11.89 3.63
C PHE A 179 11.54 -11.52 2.36
N PHE A 180 11.20 -10.40 1.75
CA PHE A 180 11.81 -9.93 0.50
C PHE A 180 13.26 -9.46 0.68
N THR A 181 13.55 -8.70 1.74
CA THR A 181 14.89 -8.16 1.97
C THR A 181 15.91 -9.19 2.43
N PRO A 182 17.13 -9.25 1.83
CA PRO A 182 18.20 -10.11 2.33
C PRO A 182 18.78 -9.64 3.67
N LEU A 183 18.52 -8.39 4.10
CA LEU A 183 18.99 -7.88 5.41
C LEU A 183 18.41 -8.67 6.58
N LEU A 184 17.16 -9.11 6.48
CA LEU A 184 16.45 -9.83 7.53
C LEU A 184 16.17 -11.29 7.20
N ASN A 185 15.97 -11.62 5.91
CA ASN A 185 15.70 -12.99 5.50
C ASN A 185 17.00 -13.77 5.26
N ARG A 186 17.44 -14.47 6.30
CA ARG A 186 18.61 -15.36 6.26
C ARG A 186 18.22 -16.84 6.31
N ARG A 187 16.99 -17.17 5.90
CA ARG A 187 16.51 -18.55 5.82
C ARG A 187 17.32 -19.33 4.80
N VAL A 188 17.47 -20.63 5.06
CA VAL A 188 18.20 -21.58 4.20
C VAL A 188 17.25 -22.61 3.57
N ASP A 189 15.93 -22.40 3.73
CA ASP A 189 14.89 -23.19 3.11
C ASP A 189 14.31 -22.49 1.87
N GLU A 190 13.21 -23.02 1.31
CA GLU A 190 12.55 -22.50 0.12
C GLU A 190 11.97 -21.06 0.24
N PHE A 191 12.03 -20.45 1.40
CA PHE A 191 11.56 -19.09 1.66
C PHE A 191 12.71 -18.08 1.85
N GLY A 192 13.97 -18.48 1.62
CA GLY A 192 15.13 -17.60 1.78
C GLY A 192 16.30 -17.92 0.86
N GLY A 193 17.40 -17.17 0.96
CA GLY A 193 18.54 -17.27 0.09
C GLY A 193 18.39 -16.46 -1.21
N CYS A 194 18.19 -17.10 -2.35
CA CYS A 194 18.03 -16.39 -3.63
C CYS A 194 16.76 -15.53 -3.68
N LEU A 195 16.72 -14.59 -4.63
CA LEU A 195 15.60 -13.66 -4.79
C LEU A 195 14.27 -14.39 -4.98
N GLU A 196 14.24 -15.40 -5.84
CA GLU A 196 13.04 -16.21 -6.07
C GLU A 196 12.45 -16.78 -4.77
N ASN A 197 13.29 -17.35 -3.91
CA ASN A 197 12.85 -17.89 -2.63
C ASN A 197 12.37 -16.79 -1.66
N ARG A 198 13.03 -15.62 -1.65
CA ARG A 198 12.61 -14.49 -0.81
C ARG A 198 11.26 -13.91 -1.24
N MET A 199 10.91 -13.99 -2.52
CA MET A 199 9.61 -13.58 -3.06
C MET A 199 8.49 -14.60 -2.78
N ARG A 200 8.82 -15.87 -2.56
CA ARG A 200 7.87 -16.99 -2.49
C ARG A 200 6.74 -16.78 -1.46
N PHE A 201 7.07 -16.42 -0.22
CA PHE A 201 6.04 -16.21 0.80
C PHE A 201 5.13 -15.00 0.48
N PRO A 202 5.66 -13.80 0.16
CA PRO A 202 4.83 -12.69 -0.29
C PRO A 202 3.94 -13.03 -1.50
N LEU A 203 4.45 -13.71 -2.52
CA LEU A 203 3.67 -14.12 -3.69
C LEU A 203 2.55 -15.10 -3.30
N SER A 204 2.85 -16.07 -2.44
CA SER A 204 1.81 -17.01 -1.94
C SER A 204 0.67 -16.28 -1.23
N VAL A 205 0.97 -15.21 -0.48
CA VAL A 205 -0.05 -14.35 0.14
C VAL A 205 -0.87 -13.61 -0.92
N VAL A 206 -0.21 -13.02 -1.93
CA VAL A 206 -0.89 -12.33 -3.04
C VAL A 206 -1.85 -13.26 -3.77
N GLU A 207 -1.38 -14.43 -4.21
CA GLU A 207 -2.18 -15.42 -4.95
C GLU A 207 -3.41 -15.87 -4.16
N LYS A 208 -3.24 -16.15 -2.87
CA LYS A 208 -4.35 -16.62 -2.02
C LYS A 208 -5.35 -15.51 -1.71
N VAL A 209 -4.86 -14.29 -1.44
CA VAL A 209 -5.73 -13.11 -1.26
C VAL A 209 -6.48 -12.81 -2.55
N ARG A 210 -5.82 -12.85 -3.72
CA ARG A 210 -6.48 -12.67 -5.03
C ARG A 210 -7.64 -13.63 -5.23
N GLN A 211 -7.43 -14.92 -4.92
CA GLN A 211 -8.49 -15.94 -4.99
C GLN A 211 -9.66 -15.63 -4.04
N GLY A 212 -9.37 -15.08 -2.85
CA GLY A 212 -10.37 -14.79 -1.82
C GLY A 212 -11.22 -13.55 -2.05
N ILE A 213 -10.68 -12.52 -2.73
CA ILE A 213 -11.38 -11.24 -2.91
C ILE A 213 -12.11 -11.09 -4.26
N GLY A 214 -12.05 -12.09 -5.14
CA GLY A 214 -12.72 -12.09 -6.45
C GLY A 214 -12.31 -10.89 -7.31
N ASP A 215 -13.27 -10.10 -7.80
CA ASP A 215 -13.02 -8.97 -8.71
C ASP A 215 -12.65 -7.65 -8.01
N ARG A 216 -12.48 -7.65 -6.67
CA ARG A 216 -12.04 -6.46 -5.93
C ARG A 216 -10.61 -6.08 -6.32
N VAL A 217 -10.29 -4.80 -6.27
CA VAL A 217 -8.95 -4.32 -6.62
C VAL A 217 -7.93 -4.79 -5.57
N LEU A 218 -6.83 -5.39 -6.03
CA LEU A 218 -5.73 -5.82 -5.19
C LEU A 218 -4.52 -4.91 -5.43
N LEU A 219 -4.10 -4.23 -4.38
CA LEU A 219 -2.88 -3.43 -4.38
C LEU A 219 -1.77 -4.15 -3.60
N TYR A 220 -0.55 -3.86 -3.96
CA TYR A 220 0.62 -4.26 -3.17
C TYR A 220 1.52 -3.04 -2.93
N ARG A 221 1.74 -2.73 -1.64
CA ARG A 221 2.72 -1.71 -1.30
C ARG A 221 4.10 -2.32 -1.28
N LEU A 222 4.92 -1.98 -2.27
CA LEU A 222 6.23 -2.55 -2.52
C LEU A 222 7.34 -1.68 -1.93
N GLY A 223 8.12 -2.25 -1.02
CA GLY A 223 9.39 -1.67 -0.58
C GLY A 223 10.46 -1.89 -1.63
N ALA A 224 10.63 -0.90 -2.51
CA ALA A 224 11.41 -1.04 -3.73
C ALA A 224 12.93 -0.92 -3.55
N ASP A 225 13.38 -0.37 -2.42
CA ASP A 225 14.80 -0.15 -2.16
C ASP A 225 15.02 -0.04 -0.66
N ASP A 226 16.02 -0.74 -0.14
CA ASP A 226 16.41 -0.66 1.26
C ASP A 226 17.39 0.50 1.54
N LEU A 227 17.91 1.13 0.48
CA LEU A 227 18.97 2.15 0.53
C LEU A 227 20.18 1.68 1.36
N ALA A 228 20.51 0.42 1.26
CA ALA A 228 21.62 -0.26 1.95
C ALA A 228 22.33 -1.23 0.99
N PRO A 229 23.67 -1.25 0.93
CA PRO A 229 24.43 -2.03 -0.07
C PRO A 229 24.12 -3.53 -0.07
N MET A 230 23.74 -4.10 1.09
CA MET A 230 23.39 -5.53 1.21
C MET A 230 21.89 -5.77 1.33
N GLY A 231 21.07 -4.74 1.09
CA GLY A 231 19.62 -4.80 1.10
C GLY A 231 19.04 -5.14 -0.27
N ALA A 232 17.71 -5.21 -0.33
CA ALA A 232 17.00 -5.29 -1.61
C ALA A 232 17.26 -4.03 -2.43
N GLN A 233 17.63 -4.22 -3.68
CA GLN A 233 17.92 -3.15 -4.64
C GLN A 233 16.75 -2.97 -5.59
N ILE A 234 16.75 -1.88 -6.34
CA ILE A 234 15.69 -1.60 -7.31
C ILE A 234 15.57 -2.69 -8.39
N GLU A 235 16.65 -3.35 -8.75
CA GLU A 235 16.66 -4.47 -9.71
C GLU A 235 15.84 -5.66 -9.16
N ASP A 236 16.03 -6.02 -7.88
CA ASP A 236 15.23 -7.05 -7.19
C ASP A 236 13.74 -6.67 -7.19
N ALA A 237 13.46 -5.39 -6.93
CA ALA A 237 12.08 -4.88 -6.86
C ALA A 237 11.39 -4.85 -8.24
N VAL A 238 12.13 -4.58 -9.32
CA VAL A 238 11.59 -4.65 -10.68
C VAL A 238 11.20 -6.10 -11.03
N GLU A 239 12.07 -7.08 -10.73
CA GLU A 239 11.73 -8.49 -10.94
C GLU A 239 10.51 -8.89 -10.09
N PHE A 240 10.48 -8.47 -8.83
CA PHE A 240 9.35 -8.77 -7.94
C PHE A 240 8.04 -8.11 -8.42
N ALA A 241 8.10 -6.88 -8.93
CA ALA A 241 6.94 -6.17 -9.48
C ALA A 241 6.27 -6.93 -10.63
N VAL A 242 7.07 -7.50 -11.55
CA VAL A 242 6.56 -8.35 -12.64
C VAL A 242 5.87 -9.60 -12.06
N LYS A 243 6.47 -10.25 -11.05
CA LYS A 243 5.86 -11.43 -10.41
C LYS A 243 4.59 -11.08 -9.63
N LEU A 244 4.50 -9.90 -9.02
CA LEU A 244 3.30 -9.41 -8.36
C LEU A 244 2.15 -9.17 -9.36
N GLU A 245 2.44 -8.61 -10.53
CA GLU A 245 1.47 -8.46 -11.63
C GLU A 245 0.98 -9.82 -12.11
N GLU A 246 1.89 -10.77 -12.39
CA GLU A 246 1.56 -12.14 -12.79
C GLU A 246 0.69 -12.85 -11.73
N ALA A 247 0.91 -12.59 -10.44
CA ALA A 247 0.13 -13.14 -9.33
C ALA A 247 -1.24 -12.46 -9.13
N GLY A 248 -1.57 -11.43 -9.91
CA GLY A 248 -2.87 -10.78 -9.95
C GLY A 248 -3.00 -9.50 -9.13
N VAL A 249 -1.90 -8.80 -8.83
CA VAL A 249 -1.93 -7.41 -8.34
C VAL A 249 -2.42 -6.49 -9.44
N ASP A 250 -3.27 -5.54 -9.10
CA ASP A 250 -3.88 -4.58 -10.04
C ASP A 250 -3.19 -3.21 -10.01
N ILE A 251 -2.57 -2.84 -8.89
CA ILE A 251 -1.85 -1.56 -8.72
C ILE A 251 -0.65 -1.79 -7.80
N LEU A 252 0.50 -1.19 -8.13
CA LEU A 252 1.68 -1.16 -7.26
C LEU A 252 1.81 0.21 -6.58
N ASP A 253 1.86 0.24 -5.24
CA ASP A 253 2.20 1.44 -4.45
C ASP A 253 3.69 1.36 -4.06
N VAL A 254 4.54 2.15 -4.71
CA VAL A 254 6.00 2.04 -4.57
C VAL A 254 6.52 2.95 -3.48
N SER A 255 7.17 2.35 -2.47
CA SER A 255 7.72 3.07 -1.32
C SER A 255 9.09 2.49 -0.89
N GLY A 256 9.61 2.90 0.26
CA GLY A 256 10.87 2.36 0.79
C GLY A 256 10.72 0.97 1.40
N GLY A 257 11.79 0.21 1.35
CA GLY A 257 11.94 -1.06 2.04
C GLY A 257 12.31 -0.87 3.51
N MET A 258 13.45 -1.44 3.93
CA MET A 258 13.97 -1.30 5.29
C MET A 258 14.37 0.14 5.66
N CYS A 259 14.59 0.99 4.67
CA CYS A 259 14.84 2.43 4.88
C CYS A 259 13.60 3.19 5.39
N GLY A 260 12.43 2.55 5.38
CA GLY A 260 11.16 3.14 5.84
C GLY A 260 10.54 4.12 4.83
N SER A 261 9.46 4.79 5.26
CA SER A 261 8.69 5.71 4.41
C SER A 261 9.30 7.10 4.25
N GLU A 262 10.30 7.46 5.07
CA GLU A 262 10.98 8.77 5.05
C GLU A 262 12.46 8.62 5.42
N PRO A 263 13.30 8.15 4.48
CA PRO A 263 14.74 8.06 4.71
C PRO A 263 15.34 9.41 5.07
N LYS A 264 16.17 9.46 6.11
CA LYS A 264 16.75 10.73 6.61
C LYS A 264 17.52 11.50 5.55
N GLN A 265 18.26 10.78 4.69
CA GLN A 265 19.07 11.36 3.61
C GLN A 265 18.24 11.96 2.46
N LEU A 266 16.94 11.63 2.36
CA LEU A 266 16.03 12.11 1.30
C LEU A 266 15.02 13.15 1.81
N ARG A 267 15.13 13.60 3.06
CA ARG A 267 14.25 14.62 3.62
C ARG A 267 14.36 15.92 2.85
N GLY A 268 13.20 16.52 2.58
CA GLY A 268 13.12 17.78 1.81
C GLY A 268 13.11 17.62 0.29
N VAL A 269 13.35 16.42 -0.23
CA VAL A 269 13.23 16.12 -1.66
C VAL A 269 11.79 15.69 -1.95
N GLN A 270 11.13 16.31 -2.93
CA GLN A 270 9.82 15.85 -3.40
C GLN A 270 9.97 14.65 -4.34
N GLY A 271 9.10 13.68 -4.23
CA GLY A 271 9.09 12.50 -5.11
C GLY A 271 10.26 11.54 -4.88
N TYR A 272 10.83 11.46 -3.68
CA TYR A 272 12.07 10.72 -3.44
C TYR A 272 12.02 9.20 -3.74
N PHE A 273 10.84 8.59 -3.90
CA PHE A 273 10.69 7.23 -4.40
C PHE A 273 10.14 7.16 -5.84
N VAL A 274 9.92 8.30 -6.49
CA VAL A 274 9.48 8.34 -7.90
C VAL A 274 10.50 7.72 -8.86
N PRO A 275 11.82 7.89 -8.68
CA PRO A 275 12.78 7.18 -9.54
C PRO A 275 12.59 5.66 -9.55
N GLN A 276 12.37 5.05 -8.37
CA GLN A 276 12.08 3.62 -8.24
C GLN A 276 10.73 3.27 -8.87
N ALA A 277 9.69 4.07 -8.60
CA ALA A 277 8.36 3.87 -9.18
C ALA A 277 8.38 3.93 -10.71
N SER A 278 9.12 4.87 -11.28
CA SER A 278 9.27 5.01 -12.75
C SER A 278 9.98 3.81 -13.38
N ARG A 279 11.01 3.27 -12.74
CA ARG A 279 11.68 2.05 -13.23
C ARG A 279 10.75 0.83 -13.18
N ILE A 280 9.98 0.68 -12.11
CA ILE A 280 8.99 -0.38 -11.97
C ILE A 280 7.90 -0.22 -13.04
N LYS A 281 7.38 0.98 -13.24
CA LYS A 281 6.37 1.28 -14.27
C LYS A 281 6.80 0.87 -15.69
N GLN A 282 8.08 0.99 -16.00
CA GLN A 282 8.62 0.57 -17.31
C GLN A 282 8.61 -0.95 -17.50
N ALA A 283 8.50 -1.73 -16.42
CA ALA A 283 8.58 -3.19 -16.45
C ALA A 283 7.19 -3.88 -16.31
N VAL A 284 6.14 -3.15 -15.92
CA VAL A 284 4.81 -3.70 -15.67
C VAL A 284 3.75 -3.02 -16.53
N GLY A 285 2.63 -3.71 -16.78
CA GLY A 285 1.47 -3.18 -17.50
C GLY A 285 0.39 -2.58 -16.60
N ILE A 286 0.49 -2.76 -15.27
CA ILE A 286 -0.47 -2.24 -14.29
C ILE A 286 -0.09 -0.85 -13.79
N PRO A 287 -1.05 -0.03 -13.32
CA PRO A 287 -0.78 1.29 -12.77
C PRO A 287 0.18 1.29 -11.58
N VAL A 288 1.05 2.29 -11.54
CA VAL A 288 2.04 2.49 -10.48
C VAL A 288 1.80 3.82 -9.76
N ILE A 289 1.75 3.76 -8.43
CA ILE A 289 1.65 4.92 -7.54
C ILE A 289 3.06 5.35 -7.15
N GLY A 290 3.39 6.63 -7.40
CA GLY A 290 4.61 7.26 -6.90
C GLY A 290 4.36 8.04 -5.62
N VAL A 291 5.33 8.00 -4.69
CA VAL A 291 5.24 8.69 -3.39
C VAL A 291 6.58 9.29 -3.00
N GLY A 292 6.57 10.11 -1.98
CA GLY A 292 7.78 10.59 -1.32
C GLY A 292 7.84 12.11 -1.15
N GLY A 293 7.37 12.64 -0.02
CA GLY A 293 7.53 14.05 0.32
C GLY A 293 6.87 15.07 -0.63
N ILE A 294 5.92 14.64 -1.44
CA ILE A 294 5.22 15.47 -2.41
C ILE A 294 4.33 16.46 -1.66
N VAL A 295 4.49 17.76 -1.97
CA VAL A 295 3.76 18.86 -1.35
C VAL A 295 3.12 19.80 -2.38
N ASP A 296 3.70 19.92 -3.57
CA ASP A 296 3.29 20.82 -4.62
C ASP A 296 2.39 20.14 -5.65
N ALA A 297 1.26 20.76 -6.00
CA ALA A 297 0.28 20.20 -6.93
C ALA A 297 0.79 20.18 -8.39
N ALA A 298 1.52 21.23 -8.82
CA ALA A 298 2.08 21.29 -10.17
C ALA A 298 3.19 20.24 -10.33
N PHE A 299 4.02 20.03 -9.28
CA PHE A 299 4.99 18.93 -9.27
C PHE A 299 4.30 17.58 -9.40
N ALA A 300 3.23 17.33 -8.63
CA ALA A 300 2.46 16.08 -8.71
C ALA A 300 1.85 15.86 -10.09
N ASP A 301 1.29 16.90 -10.72
CA ASP A 301 0.76 16.84 -12.10
C ASP A 301 1.86 16.57 -13.13
N GLY A 302 3.03 17.20 -12.97
CA GLY A 302 4.20 16.95 -13.82
C GLY A 302 4.62 15.48 -13.82
N LEU A 303 4.63 14.81 -12.67
CA LEU A 303 4.98 13.38 -12.59
C LEU A 303 4.07 12.49 -13.44
N VAL A 304 2.78 12.82 -13.51
CA VAL A 304 1.81 12.10 -14.33
C VAL A 304 1.96 12.47 -15.80
N ARG A 305 2.08 13.75 -16.12
CA ARG A 305 2.27 14.26 -17.50
C ARG A 305 3.53 13.73 -18.17
N ASP A 306 4.61 13.64 -17.40
CA ASP A 306 5.90 13.11 -17.88
C ASP A 306 5.89 11.57 -17.96
N GLY A 307 4.77 10.93 -17.59
CA GLY A 307 4.61 9.48 -17.64
C GLY A 307 5.47 8.71 -16.63
N LEU A 308 6.01 9.38 -15.61
CA LEU A 308 6.87 8.77 -14.60
C LEU A 308 6.09 7.82 -13.68
N VAL A 309 4.82 8.16 -13.39
CA VAL A 309 3.89 7.36 -12.59
C VAL A 309 2.47 7.50 -13.13
N ASP A 310 1.54 6.63 -12.73
CA ASP A 310 0.13 6.71 -13.10
C ASP A 310 -0.73 7.44 -12.08
N LEU A 311 -0.36 7.31 -10.80
CA LEU A 311 -1.02 7.95 -9.65
C LEU A 311 0.04 8.52 -8.71
N VAL A 312 -0.34 9.54 -7.95
CA VAL A 312 0.54 10.23 -7.02
C VAL A 312 -0.01 10.19 -5.60
N ALA A 313 0.74 9.61 -4.67
CA ALA A 313 0.35 9.53 -3.27
C ALA A 313 0.87 10.71 -2.46
N VAL A 314 -0.05 11.44 -1.83
CA VAL A 314 0.23 12.61 -1.01
C VAL A 314 -0.17 12.34 0.44
N GLY A 315 0.82 12.04 1.30
CA GLY A 315 0.58 11.65 2.69
C GLY A 315 0.57 12.83 3.65
N ARG A 316 1.77 13.33 3.99
CA ARG A 316 1.96 14.35 5.05
C ARG A 316 1.20 15.65 4.82
N MET A 317 1.01 16.04 3.57
CA MET A 317 0.20 17.23 3.27
C MET A 317 -1.26 16.99 3.57
N LEU A 318 -1.85 15.88 3.12
CA LEU A 318 -3.22 15.51 3.49
C LEU A 318 -3.41 15.27 4.99
N TRP A 319 -2.35 14.88 5.70
CA TRP A 319 -2.39 14.78 7.16
C TRP A 319 -2.52 16.16 7.81
N ARG A 320 -1.74 17.15 7.37
CA ARG A 320 -1.69 18.52 7.93
C ARG A 320 -2.88 19.37 7.48
N ASP A 321 -3.26 19.25 6.21
CA ASP A 321 -4.33 20.00 5.57
C ASP A 321 -5.30 19.04 4.86
N SER A 322 -6.49 18.86 5.45
CA SER A 322 -7.53 18.00 4.87
C SER A 322 -8.03 18.47 3.51
N ASP A 323 -7.88 19.75 3.21
CA ASP A 323 -8.36 20.39 1.98
C ASP A 323 -7.28 20.47 0.88
N TRP A 324 -6.08 19.92 1.12
CA TRP A 324 -5.00 19.95 0.14
C TRP A 324 -5.43 19.44 -1.23
N ALA A 325 -6.12 18.29 -1.30
CA ALA A 325 -6.58 17.73 -2.57
C ALA A 325 -7.60 18.64 -3.27
N LYS A 326 -8.51 19.27 -2.53
CA LYS A 326 -9.45 20.27 -3.04
C LYS A 326 -8.69 21.44 -3.67
N LYS A 327 -7.75 22.03 -2.94
CA LYS A 327 -6.92 23.15 -3.40
C LYS A 327 -6.09 22.77 -4.62
N ALA A 328 -5.56 21.55 -4.67
CA ALA A 328 -4.80 21.07 -5.82
C ALA A 328 -5.68 20.93 -7.06
N VAL A 329 -6.90 20.40 -6.94
CA VAL A 329 -7.86 20.30 -8.04
C VAL A 329 -8.25 21.69 -8.53
N GLU A 330 -8.62 22.62 -7.62
CA GLU A 330 -8.97 24.00 -7.95
C GLU A 330 -7.82 24.72 -8.67
N PHE A 331 -6.58 24.59 -8.19
CA PHE A 331 -5.39 25.19 -8.78
C PHE A 331 -5.08 24.67 -10.19
N LEU A 332 -5.16 23.36 -10.41
CA LEU A 332 -4.85 22.73 -11.70
C LEU A 332 -5.98 22.84 -12.73
N SER A 333 -7.17 23.29 -12.31
CA SER A 333 -8.32 23.54 -13.20
C SER A 333 -8.33 24.95 -13.79
N LEU A 334 -7.43 25.86 -13.35
CA LEU A 334 -7.26 27.22 -13.86
C LEU A 334 -6.42 27.23 -15.13
#